data_8c1ed5c29c7f42a5cfd6431ba957fa23
#
_entry.id   8c1ed5c29c7f42a5cfd6431ba957fa23
#
_cell.length_a   1.000
_cell.length_b   1.000
_cell.length_c   1.000
_cell.angle_alpha   90.00
_cell.angle_beta   90.00
_cell.angle_gamma   90.00
#
_symmetry.space_group_name_H-M   'P 1'
#
loop_
_entity.id
_entity.type
_entity.pdbx_description
1 polymer ?
#
loop_
_entity_poly.entity_id
_entity_poly.type
_entity_poly.pdbx_seq_one_letter_code
_entity_poly.pdbx_strand_id
1 'polypeptide(L)'
;MMKKLTALIMALLMCLSVASAWSCPTCGGNMEGNFCTECGTKKPANICPSCGTDFGEKSYAFCTECGTKMQQSAATPVPTAAPTAAPTAAPTQADRAIITSIETNDNGTVTVSWTGGTAPYIVQYTLKRSDDFLADREAARNDGAYWNGATNVQETSVTLNRIIPGETYWIAVLDANEKGQRWEFTSDTSAFTDFPVTMEVTPRQRIGETPEDIDFIPVDTAGAEDDVEHGIFLRLTHNNPGADRELFMQIALTFPDGFKYLYGTGNVSFANGEGRWRKWEFYNLDAMFAHLRNYQEVLPTGNLVVDIYLNGQLACSGTVHMDVAAPLTITGIAPQGDGTYLLSWEDNGCGPYTVYYHERFSDDAEADRKDERNLHRWISGKDNTSTSLRMRNLVPGKSYWITLEDSAGTTATKAYNIGTAVKSDIPVTIEANLQHEQDGTYEGLMFFSSAALSQEYTGSYGLYLDLDYASLAADCSKPAQWVITLPNGVSFCEYAFDLNLYAAGGTYWDHYTLDWVIETLVGDYGSMPLGEYGFDLYIEGNHAGHTAFTVIE
;
A
#
# COMPACT_ATOMS: atom_id res chain seq x y z
N MET A 1 16.17 0.82 -21.76
CA MET A 1 16.96 -0.32 -22.29
C MET A 1 17.94 -0.90 -21.27
N MET A 2 18.66 -0.11 -20.48
CA MET A 2 19.62 -0.61 -19.46
C MET A 2 18.97 -1.43 -18.32
N LYS A 3 17.79 -1.07 -17.82
CA LYS A 3 17.11 -1.82 -16.73
C LYS A 3 16.64 -3.24 -17.14
N LYS A 4 16.30 -3.45 -18.42
CA LYS A 4 15.93 -4.79 -18.92
C LYS A 4 17.14 -5.70 -19.14
N LEU A 5 18.30 -5.12 -19.39
CA LEU A 5 19.55 -5.88 -19.54
C LEU A 5 20.07 -6.37 -18.18
N THR A 6 19.90 -5.58 -17.11
CA THR A 6 20.29 -5.95 -15.74
C THR A 6 19.43 -7.07 -15.18
N ALA A 7 18.11 -7.05 -15.46
CA ALA A 7 17.20 -8.12 -15.06
C ALA A 7 17.49 -9.45 -15.79
N LEU A 8 17.88 -9.38 -17.07
CA LEU A 8 18.23 -10.58 -17.85
C LEU A 8 19.56 -11.18 -17.39
N ILE A 9 20.52 -10.34 -16.98
CA ILE A 9 21.82 -10.79 -16.43
C ILE A 9 21.63 -11.38 -15.01
N MET A 10 20.75 -10.81 -14.18
CA MET A 10 20.41 -11.42 -12.88
C MET A 10 19.64 -12.73 -13.04
N ALA A 11 18.70 -12.86 -13.97
CA ALA A 11 18.00 -14.12 -14.24
C ALA A 11 18.94 -15.19 -14.78
N LEU A 12 19.94 -14.82 -15.59
CA LEU A 12 20.95 -15.76 -16.09
C LEU A 12 21.94 -16.19 -15.01
N LEU A 13 22.20 -15.35 -14.00
CA LEU A 13 23.05 -15.68 -12.85
C LEU A 13 22.34 -16.55 -11.80
N MET A 14 21.01 -16.53 -11.73
CA MET A 14 20.23 -17.40 -10.84
C MET A 14 20.00 -18.82 -11.42
N CYS A 15 20.19 -19.03 -12.71
CA CYS A 15 20.08 -20.36 -13.34
C CYS A 15 21.35 -21.22 -13.29
N LEU A 16 22.40 -20.76 -12.59
CA LEU A 16 23.63 -21.48 -12.40
C LEU A 16 23.84 -21.98 -10.95
N SER A 17 22.77 -22.29 -10.22
CA SER A 17 22.89 -23.21 -9.09
C SER A 17 23.06 -24.62 -9.63
N VAL A 18 24.26 -24.93 -10.07
CA VAL A 18 24.69 -26.31 -10.32
C VAL A 18 24.61 -27.00 -8.96
N ALA A 19 23.60 -27.84 -8.75
CA ALA A 19 23.65 -28.82 -7.67
C ALA A 19 24.96 -29.57 -7.84
N SER A 20 25.94 -29.34 -6.96
CA SER A 20 27.25 -29.97 -7.06
C SER A 20 27.11 -31.41 -6.59
N ALA A 21 26.88 -32.28 -7.56
CA ALA A 21 26.95 -33.73 -7.36
C ALA A 21 28.35 -34.11 -6.86
N TRP A 22 28.42 -34.94 -5.82
CA TRP A 22 29.66 -35.50 -5.32
C TRP A 22 29.80 -36.96 -5.77
N SER A 23 31.01 -37.39 -6.06
CA SER A 23 31.28 -38.79 -6.46
C SER A 23 31.48 -39.64 -5.21
N CYS A 24 30.71 -40.72 -5.12
CA CYS A 24 30.82 -41.67 -4.00
C CYS A 24 32.20 -42.39 -4.03
N PRO A 25 32.99 -42.29 -2.96
CA PRO A 25 34.31 -42.92 -2.92
C PRO A 25 34.28 -44.45 -2.92
N THR A 26 33.11 -45.06 -2.65
CA THR A 26 32.94 -46.51 -2.56
C THR A 26 32.50 -47.15 -3.88
N CYS A 27 31.57 -46.51 -4.64
CA CYS A 27 31.02 -47.08 -5.87
C CYS A 27 31.22 -46.20 -7.11
N GLY A 28 31.74 -44.98 -6.97
CA GLY A 28 32.00 -44.05 -8.08
C GLY A 28 30.75 -43.33 -8.63
N GLY A 29 29.56 -43.59 -8.11
CA GLY A 29 28.32 -42.97 -8.57
C GLY A 29 28.24 -41.46 -8.22
N ASN A 30 27.69 -40.64 -9.11
CA ASN A 30 27.44 -39.23 -8.87
C ASN A 30 26.12 -39.06 -8.11
N MET A 31 26.17 -38.40 -6.95
CA MET A 31 25.05 -38.28 -5.99
C MET A 31 24.75 -36.85 -5.61
N GLU A 32 23.45 -36.53 -5.43
CA GLU A 32 22.93 -35.23 -5.01
C GLU A 32 22.41 -35.30 -3.56
N GLY A 33 22.93 -35.95 -2.65
CA GLY A 33 22.46 -36.09 -1.28
C GLY A 33 23.57 -36.40 -0.30
N ASN A 34 23.19 -36.58 0.96
CA ASN A 34 24.12 -36.88 2.05
C ASN A 34 24.52 -38.34 2.14
N PHE A 35 23.91 -39.23 1.35
CA PHE A 35 24.18 -40.64 1.28
C PHE A 35 24.13 -41.13 -0.18
N CYS A 36 24.99 -42.04 -0.53
CA CYS A 36 24.94 -42.74 -1.81
C CYS A 36 23.70 -43.65 -1.85
N THR A 37 22.83 -43.47 -2.83
CA THR A 37 21.62 -44.28 -2.99
C THR A 37 21.89 -45.70 -3.46
N GLU A 38 23.08 -45.98 -4.03
CA GLU A 38 23.46 -47.29 -4.53
C GLU A 38 24.14 -48.17 -3.47
N CYS A 39 24.98 -47.55 -2.60
CA CYS A 39 25.76 -48.33 -1.63
C CYS A 39 25.64 -47.88 -0.19
N GLY A 40 24.84 -46.83 0.10
CA GLY A 40 24.63 -46.29 1.45
C GLY A 40 25.80 -45.49 2.04
N THR A 41 26.88 -45.27 1.28
CA THR A 41 28.04 -44.52 1.78
C THR A 41 27.71 -43.09 2.04
N LYS A 42 28.05 -42.59 3.24
CA LYS A 42 27.84 -41.20 3.65
C LYS A 42 28.81 -40.26 2.94
N LYS A 43 28.33 -39.09 2.56
CA LYS A 43 29.15 -38.01 1.95
C LYS A 43 30.34 -37.66 2.86
N PRO A 44 31.56 -37.48 2.31
CA PRO A 44 32.73 -37.10 3.10
C PRO A 44 32.53 -35.78 3.87
N ALA A 45 33.14 -35.69 5.04
CA ALA A 45 32.88 -34.59 5.99
C ALA A 45 33.41 -33.21 5.55
N ASN A 46 34.30 -33.16 4.57
CA ASN A 46 34.89 -31.91 4.07
C ASN A 46 34.06 -31.24 2.97
N ILE A 47 32.94 -31.84 2.56
CA ILE A 47 32.03 -31.26 1.58
C ILE A 47 30.85 -30.65 2.32
N CYS A 48 30.54 -29.39 2.02
CA CYS A 48 29.41 -28.71 2.64
C CYS A 48 28.09 -29.43 2.33
N PRO A 49 27.30 -29.81 3.35
CA PRO A 49 26.06 -30.55 3.14
C PRO A 49 24.95 -29.73 2.45
N SER A 50 25.05 -28.40 2.47
CA SER A 50 24.03 -27.52 1.89
C SER A 50 24.36 -27.07 0.47
N CYS A 51 25.58 -26.61 0.18
CA CYS A 51 25.97 -26.08 -1.13
C CYS A 51 26.94 -26.97 -1.92
N GLY A 52 27.41 -28.05 -1.34
CA GLY A 52 28.32 -28.99 -2.01
C GLY A 52 29.75 -28.50 -2.18
N THR A 53 30.13 -27.35 -1.65
CA THR A 53 31.48 -26.82 -1.75
C THR A 53 32.47 -27.78 -1.09
N ASP A 54 33.51 -28.22 -1.83
CA ASP A 54 34.57 -29.07 -1.34
C ASP A 54 35.73 -28.21 -0.82
N PHE A 55 36.09 -28.39 0.45
CA PHE A 55 37.17 -27.69 1.12
C PHE A 55 38.50 -28.48 1.12
N GLY A 56 38.52 -29.59 0.46
CA GLY A 56 39.71 -30.47 0.37
C GLY A 56 40.18 -30.92 1.76
N GLU A 57 41.46 -30.73 2.07
CA GLU A 57 42.05 -31.12 3.36
C GLU A 57 41.83 -30.12 4.48
N LYS A 58 41.21 -28.96 4.21
CA LYS A 58 40.96 -27.90 5.21
C LYS A 58 39.64 -28.14 5.92
N SER A 59 39.65 -28.15 7.23
CA SER A 59 38.44 -28.23 8.03
C SER A 59 38.04 -26.83 8.52
N TYR A 60 36.81 -26.45 8.24
CA TYR A 60 36.21 -25.22 8.70
C TYR A 60 35.03 -25.55 9.62
N ALA A 61 34.78 -24.69 10.62
CA ALA A 61 33.62 -24.84 11.50
C ALA A 61 32.31 -24.49 10.75
N PHE A 62 32.39 -23.60 9.75
CA PHE A 62 31.27 -23.16 8.92
C PHE A 62 31.73 -23.09 7.45
N CYS A 63 30.82 -23.35 6.53
CA CYS A 63 31.03 -23.12 5.10
C CYS A 63 31.22 -21.63 4.81
N THR A 64 32.31 -21.25 4.16
CA THR A 64 32.58 -19.84 3.83
C THR A 64 31.68 -19.29 2.73
N GLU A 65 31.05 -20.18 1.92
CA GLU A 65 30.21 -19.81 0.80
C GLU A 65 28.73 -19.64 1.20
N CYS A 66 28.21 -20.49 2.12
CA CYS A 66 26.79 -20.47 2.47
C CYS A 66 26.52 -20.37 3.99
N GLY A 67 27.53 -20.27 4.83
CA GLY A 67 27.40 -20.14 6.28
C GLY A 67 26.98 -21.42 7.03
N THR A 68 26.76 -22.54 6.33
CA THR A 68 26.33 -23.80 6.96
C THR A 68 27.43 -24.39 7.84
N LYS A 69 27.08 -24.86 9.04
CA LYS A 69 28.00 -25.50 9.99
C LYS A 69 28.54 -26.82 9.43
N MET A 70 29.85 -26.96 9.40
CA MET A 70 30.54 -28.17 8.91
C MET A 70 30.70 -29.20 10.04
N GLN A 71 30.44 -30.47 9.72
CA GLN A 71 30.72 -31.57 10.67
C GLN A 71 32.23 -31.86 10.67
N GLN A 72 32.89 -31.67 11.78
CA GLN A 72 34.28 -32.09 11.94
C GLN A 72 34.36 -33.61 12.12
N SER A 73 35.09 -34.29 11.26
CA SER A 73 35.42 -35.72 11.46
C SER A 73 36.36 -35.85 12.66
N ALA A 74 35.90 -36.46 13.73
CA ALA A 74 36.78 -36.90 14.80
C ALA A 74 37.77 -37.94 14.29
N ALA A 75 39.06 -37.72 14.52
CA ALA A 75 40.10 -38.66 14.18
C ALA A 75 39.86 -40.03 14.89
N THR A 76 39.83 -41.11 14.11
CA THR A 76 39.64 -42.47 14.62
C THR A 76 40.86 -42.85 15.48
N PRO A 77 40.75 -43.16 16.78
CA PRO A 77 41.85 -43.70 17.55
C PRO A 77 42.07 -45.18 17.23
N VAL A 78 43.35 -45.54 17.09
CA VAL A 78 43.81 -46.93 16.91
C VAL A 78 43.35 -47.78 18.11
N PRO A 79 42.84 -49.02 17.93
CA PRO A 79 42.29 -49.81 19.03
C PRO A 79 43.41 -50.34 19.93
N THR A 80 43.49 -49.84 21.17
CA THR A 80 44.22 -50.49 22.24
C THR A 80 43.22 -51.33 23.04
N ALA A 81 43.53 -52.62 23.24
CA ALA A 81 42.67 -53.56 23.92
C ALA A 81 42.27 -53.04 25.31
N ALA A 82 40.97 -52.91 25.55
CA ALA A 82 40.40 -52.42 26.79
C ALA A 82 40.04 -53.55 27.76
N PRO A 83 40.15 -53.29 29.08
CA PRO A 83 39.52 -54.14 30.09
C PRO A 83 37.98 -54.00 30.00
N THR A 84 37.28 -55.14 30.19
CA THR A 84 35.84 -55.23 30.21
C THR A 84 35.21 -54.21 31.19
N ALA A 85 34.63 -53.19 30.66
CA ALA A 85 33.86 -52.20 31.42
C ALA A 85 32.47 -52.75 31.74
N ALA A 86 32.01 -52.48 32.96
CA ALA A 86 30.66 -52.74 33.42
C ALA A 86 29.60 -52.11 32.48
N PRO A 87 28.37 -52.63 32.40
CA PRO A 87 27.35 -52.13 31.48
C PRO A 87 27.15 -50.63 31.71
N THR A 88 27.47 -49.86 30.68
CA THR A 88 27.22 -48.43 30.64
C THR A 88 25.70 -48.23 30.80
N ALA A 89 25.29 -47.55 31.85
CA ALA A 89 23.90 -47.14 32.05
C ALA A 89 23.38 -46.48 30.78
N ALA A 90 22.17 -46.83 30.38
CA ALA A 90 21.47 -46.16 29.29
C ALA A 90 21.59 -44.64 29.47
N PRO A 91 21.82 -43.87 28.42
CA PRO A 91 21.97 -42.41 28.54
C PRO A 91 20.78 -41.89 29.31
N THR A 92 21.08 -41.35 30.49
CA THR A 92 20.08 -40.70 31.35
C THR A 92 19.42 -39.62 30.53
N GLN A 93 18.09 -39.58 30.58
CA GLN A 93 17.19 -38.64 29.92
C GLN A 93 17.57 -37.14 30.16
N ALA A 94 18.64 -36.91 30.92
CA ALA A 94 19.18 -35.61 31.29
C ALA A 94 19.89 -34.83 30.16
N ASP A 95 20.23 -35.48 29.05
CA ASP A 95 21.05 -34.87 27.98
C ASP A 95 20.25 -34.04 26.94
N ARG A 96 18.97 -33.82 27.15
CA ARG A 96 18.09 -33.02 26.29
C ARG A 96 16.98 -32.35 27.07
N ALA A 97 16.42 -31.27 26.55
CA ALA A 97 15.21 -30.67 27.11
C ALA A 97 14.00 -31.60 26.90
N ILE A 98 13.24 -31.87 27.98
CA ILE A 98 12.04 -32.71 27.99
C ILE A 98 10.88 -31.88 28.51
N ILE A 99 9.88 -31.65 27.68
CA ILE A 99 8.65 -30.92 28.06
C ILE A 99 7.94 -31.74 29.15
N THR A 100 7.64 -31.09 30.27
CA THR A 100 6.94 -31.70 31.41
C THR A 100 5.49 -31.28 31.50
N SER A 101 5.17 -30.03 31.12
CA SER A 101 3.80 -29.55 31.00
C SER A 101 3.69 -28.45 29.94
N ILE A 102 2.50 -28.31 29.36
CA ILE A 102 2.04 -27.18 28.58
C ILE A 102 0.64 -26.88 29.10
N GLU A 103 0.42 -25.68 29.62
CA GLU A 103 -0.80 -25.31 30.32
C GLU A 103 -1.32 -23.96 29.82
N THR A 104 -2.63 -23.87 29.55
CA THR A 104 -3.30 -22.60 29.28
C THR A 104 -3.55 -21.89 30.61
N ASN A 105 -3.06 -20.66 30.71
CA ASN A 105 -3.26 -19.81 31.89
C ASN A 105 -4.65 -19.14 31.86
N ASP A 106 -5.13 -18.68 33.01
CA ASP A 106 -6.43 -17.98 33.13
C ASP A 106 -6.57 -16.74 32.23
N ASN A 107 -5.47 -16.17 31.79
CA ASN A 107 -5.45 -15.03 30.86
C ASN A 107 -5.30 -15.44 29.40
N GLY A 108 -5.39 -16.73 29.07
CA GLY A 108 -5.28 -17.24 27.69
C GLY A 108 -3.85 -17.31 27.13
N THR A 109 -2.85 -16.97 27.93
CA THR A 109 -1.46 -17.26 27.58
C THR A 109 -1.14 -18.73 27.86
N VAL A 110 -0.03 -19.25 27.31
CA VAL A 110 0.35 -20.65 27.48
C VAL A 110 1.72 -20.74 28.13
N THR A 111 1.82 -21.47 29.24
CA THR A 111 3.09 -21.73 29.91
C THR A 111 3.62 -23.11 29.50
N VAL A 112 4.85 -23.12 28.99
CA VAL A 112 5.59 -24.34 28.64
C VAL A 112 6.66 -24.56 29.69
N SER A 113 6.71 -25.74 30.29
CA SER A 113 7.71 -26.13 31.30
C SER A 113 8.46 -27.39 30.85
N TRP A 114 9.74 -27.49 31.18
CA TRP A 114 10.60 -28.62 30.80
C TRP A 114 11.66 -28.90 31.87
N THR A 115 12.34 -30.02 31.70
CA THR A 115 13.47 -30.42 32.52
C THR A 115 14.60 -30.94 31.64
N GLY A 116 15.84 -30.98 32.20
CA GLY A 116 17.01 -31.47 31.47
C GLY A 116 17.50 -30.53 30.36
N GLY A 117 18.49 -30.97 29.63
CA GLY A 117 19.21 -30.17 28.65
C GLY A 117 20.13 -29.12 29.28
N THR A 118 20.74 -28.29 28.47
CA THR A 118 21.67 -27.25 28.87
C THR A 118 21.19 -25.88 28.37
N ALA A 119 21.04 -24.92 29.23
CA ALA A 119 20.71 -23.54 28.85
C ALA A 119 21.82 -22.90 27.97
N PRO A 120 21.53 -21.94 27.11
CA PRO A 120 20.21 -21.35 26.89
C PRO A 120 19.29 -22.23 26.06
N TYR A 121 17.98 -22.09 26.30
CA TYR A 121 16.97 -22.80 25.55
C TYR A 121 16.35 -21.94 24.47
N ILE A 122 15.81 -22.60 23.43
CA ILE A 122 14.98 -22.01 22.39
C ILE A 122 13.63 -22.71 22.43
N VAL A 123 12.55 -21.93 22.57
CA VAL A 123 11.17 -22.42 22.45
C VAL A 123 10.60 -21.93 21.13
N GLN A 124 10.20 -22.87 20.29
CA GLN A 124 9.59 -22.60 18.98
C GLN A 124 8.18 -23.18 18.94
N TYR A 125 7.27 -22.49 18.27
CA TYR A 125 5.94 -23.02 18.03
C TYR A 125 5.39 -22.59 16.67
N THR A 126 4.49 -23.40 16.11
CA THR A 126 3.79 -23.14 14.86
C THR A 126 2.41 -23.78 14.91
N LEU A 127 1.44 -23.21 14.18
CA LEU A 127 0.15 -23.87 13.97
C LEU A 127 0.33 -25.25 13.38
N LYS A 128 -0.37 -26.24 13.93
CA LYS A 128 -0.43 -27.58 13.35
C LYS A 128 -1.43 -27.59 12.20
N ARG A 129 -0.97 -27.86 10.99
CA ARG A 129 -1.79 -27.96 9.77
C ARG A 129 -1.85 -29.38 9.24
N SER A 130 -0.87 -30.19 9.63
CA SER A 130 -0.72 -31.58 9.23
C SER A 130 -0.09 -32.41 10.36
N ASP A 131 0.15 -33.69 10.12
CA ASP A 131 0.91 -34.54 11.06
C ASP A 131 2.43 -34.46 10.82
N ASP A 132 2.87 -33.68 9.84
CA ASP A 132 4.29 -33.44 9.56
C ASP A 132 4.74 -32.05 10.04
N PHE A 133 5.39 -32.02 11.19
CA PHE A 133 5.95 -30.79 11.76
C PHE A 133 6.92 -30.05 10.81
N LEU A 134 7.73 -30.79 10.05
CA LEU A 134 8.71 -30.13 9.19
C LEU A 134 8.02 -29.44 8.01
N ALA A 135 6.99 -30.07 7.47
CA ALA A 135 6.14 -29.48 6.45
C ALA A 135 5.38 -28.25 7.00
N ASP A 136 4.77 -28.36 8.18
CA ASP A 136 4.06 -27.25 8.83
C ASP A 136 4.99 -26.09 9.17
N ARG A 137 6.22 -26.38 9.63
CA ARG A 137 7.24 -25.36 9.91
C ARG A 137 7.71 -24.66 8.64
N GLU A 138 7.89 -25.39 7.56
CA GLU A 138 8.27 -24.82 6.27
C GLU A 138 7.14 -23.94 5.71
N ALA A 139 5.90 -24.45 5.75
CA ALA A 139 4.73 -23.67 5.36
C ALA A 139 4.61 -22.38 6.19
N ALA A 140 4.78 -22.47 7.51
CA ALA A 140 4.72 -21.31 8.40
C ALA A 140 5.84 -20.29 8.15
N ARG A 141 7.01 -20.72 7.68
CA ARG A 141 8.08 -19.82 7.21
C ARG A 141 7.68 -19.12 5.92
N ASN A 142 7.07 -19.85 5.01
CA ASN A 142 6.69 -19.36 3.70
C ASN A 142 5.51 -18.41 3.74
N ASP A 143 4.63 -18.49 4.74
CA ASP A 143 3.49 -17.60 4.93
C ASP A 143 3.68 -16.60 6.10
N GLY A 144 4.87 -16.53 6.66
CA GLY A 144 5.21 -15.58 7.72
C GLY A 144 4.56 -15.82 9.08
N ALA A 145 3.87 -16.94 9.25
CA ALA A 145 3.25 -17.33 10.51
C ALA A 145 4.24 -18.01 11.50
N TYR A 146 5.50 -18.13 11.11
CA TYR A 146 6.51 -18.74 11.96
C TYR A 146 6.94 -17.80 13.09
N TRP A 147 6.65 -18.21 14.32
CA TRP A 147 7.06 -17.50 15.52
C TRP A 147 8.17 -18.25 16.23
N ASN A 148 9.28 -17.56 16.48
CA ASN A 148 10.20 -18.01 17.54
C ASN A 148 9.57 -17.58 18.85
N GLY A 149 9.09 -18.50 19.66
CA GLY A 149 8.40 -18.20 20.91
C GLY A 149 9.29 -17.47 21.93
N ALA A 150 10.49 -17.99 22.16
CA ALA A 150 11.50 -17.37 22.98
C ALA A 150 12.88 -17.93 22.63
N THR A 151 13.89 -17.06 22.65
CA THR A 151 15.29 -17.41 22.46
C THR A 151 16.12 -17.02 23.66
N ASN A 152 17.25 -17.69 23.87
CA ASN A 152 18.17 -17.41 24.98
C ASN A 152 17.53 -17.53 26.38
N VAL A 153 16.55 -18.45 26.53
CA VAL A 153 15.87 -18.71 27.81
C VAL A 153 16.84 -19.42 28.77
N GLN A 154 16.99 -18.88 29.95
CA GLN A 154 17.86 -19.46 31.01
C GLN A 154 17.09 -20.33 32.00
N GLU A 155 15.82 -20.06 32.17
CA GLU A 155 14.87 -20.79 33.01
C GLU A 155 14.38 -22.04 32.30
N THR A 156 13.70 -22.93 33.05
CA THR A 156 13.07 -24.15 32.53
C THR A 156 11.58 -24.00 32.27
N SER A 157 11.12 -22.78 32.13
CA SER A 157 9.74 -22.46 31.71
C SER A 157 9.68 -21.12 30.98
N VAL A 158 8.66 -20.97 30.13
CA VAL A 158 8.37 -19.71 29.42
C VAL A 158 6.87 -19.57 29.20
N THR A 159 6.37 -18.35 29.25
CA THR A 159 4.98 -18.04 28.89
C THR A 159 4.92 -17.49 27.46
N LEU A 160 4.12 -18.14 26.64
CA LEU A 160 3.83 -17.77 25.25
C LEU A 160 2.52 -16.97 25.22
N ASN A 161 2.56 -15.78 24.68
CA ASN A 161 1.43 -14.84 24.61
C ASN A 161 0.81 -14.73 23.22
N ARG A 162 1.37 -15.44 22.24
CA ARG A 162 0.94 -15.39 20.83
C ARG A 162 0.43 -16.76 20.35
N ILE A 163 -0.46 -17.35 21.13
CA ILE A 163 -1.19 -18.57 20.83
C ILE A 163 -2.64 -18.19 20.57
N ILE A 164 -3.21 -18.55 19.43
CA ILE A 164 -4.63 -18.35 19.13
C ILE A 164 -5.44 -19.36 19.93
N PRO A 165 -6.37 -18.94 20.79
CA PRO A 165 -7.19 -19.85 21.58
C PRO A 165 -8.00 -20.82 20.69
N GLY A 166 -8.06 -22.10 21.10
CA GLY A 166 -8.77 -23.14 20.36
C GLY A 166 -7.95 -23.81 19.26
N GLU A 167 -6.78 -23.27 18.92
CA GLU A 167 -5.95 -23.83 17.86
C GLU A 167 -4.91 -24.83 18.39
N THR A 168 -4.54 -25.76 17.51
CA THR A 168 -3.51 -26.76 17.80
C THR A 168 -2.16 -26.32 17.28
N TYR A 169 -1.16 -26.49 18.10
CA TYR A 169 0.23 -26.08 17.82
C TYR A 169 1.21 -27.23 17.95
N TRP A 170 2.25 -27.17 17.16
CA TRP A 170 3.50 -27.83 17.46
C TRP A 170 4.35 -26.89 18.33
N ILE A 171 4.74 -27.37 19.50
CA ILE A 171 5.63 -26.64 20.43
C ILE A 171 6.91 -27.46 20.61
N ALA A 172 8.07 -26.86 20.39
CA ALA A 172 9.35 -27.49 20.52
C ALA A 172 10.24 -26.72 21.50
N VAL A 173 10.91 -27.43 22.39
CA VAL A 173 11.93 -26.88 23.29
C VAL A 173 13.26 -27.51 22.91
N LEU A 174 14.25 -26.68 22.58
CA LEU A 174 15.59 -27.08 22.22
C LEU A 174 16.58 -26.50 23.22
N ASP A 175 17.57 -27.28 23.65
CA ASP A 175 18.68 -26.82 24.49
C ASP A 175 19.81 -26.18 23.66
N ALA A 176 20.86 -25.71 24.34
CA ALA A 176 22.04 -25.10 23.69
C ALA A 176 22.74 -26.03 22.67
N ASN A 177 22.51 -27.33 22.74
CA ASN A 177 23.05 -28.34 21.81
C ASN A 177 22.04 -28.74 20.73
N GLU A 178 20.93 -27.98 20.58
CA GLU A 178 19.83 -28.25 19.66
C GLU A 178 19.12 -29.59 19.93
N LYS A 179 19.25 -30.13 21.15
CA LYS A 179 18.60 -31.36 21.59
C LYS A 179 17.35 -31.02 22.38
N GLY A 180 16.22 -31.64 22.02
CA GLY A 180 15.00 -31.32 22.70
C GLY A 180 13.85 -32.25 22.39
N GLN A 181 12.67 -31.81 22.75
CA GLN A 181 11.41 -32.48 22.54
C GLN A 181 10.43 -31.55 21.83
N ARG A 182 9.57 -32.15 21.04
CA ARG A 182 8.42 -31.52 20.40
C ARG A 182 7.17 -32.15 20.98
N TRP A 183 6.14 -31.30 21.14
CA TRP A 183 4.84 -31.73 21.64
C TRP A 183 3.72 -31.08 20.84
N GLU A 184 2.63 -31.82 20.61
CA GLU A 184 1.39 -31.29 20.09
C GLU A 184 0.56 -30.76 21.27
N PHE A 185 0.02 -29.56 21.13
CA PHE A 185 -0.79 -28.89 22.14
C PHE A 185 -1.96 -28.16 21.50
N THR A 186 -3.14 -28.36 22.05
CA THR A 186 -4.34 -27.59 21.69
C THR A 186 -4.67 -26.66 22.85
N SER A 187 -4.73 -25.36 22.58
CA SER A 187 -5.12 -24.39 23.59
C SER A 187 -6.61 -24.44 23.85
N ASP A 188 -7.00 -24.28 25.12
CA ASP A 188 -8.41 -24.22 25.48
C ASP A 188 -9.04 -22.92 24.98
N THR A 189 -10.33 -23.00 24.62
CA THR A 189 -11.18 -21.82 24.37
C THR A 189 -12.59 -22.06 24.83
N SER A 190 -13.26 -20.98 25.24
CA SER A 190 -14.68 -20.97 25.58
C SER A 190 -15.28 -19.62 25.19
N ALA A 191 -16.61 -19.51 25.26
CA ALA A 191 -17.25 -18.21 25.08
C ALA A 191 -17.00 -17.31 26.31
N PHE A 192 -16.67 -16.06 26.09
CA PHE A 192 -16.55 -15.06 27.14
C PHE A 192 -17.96 -14.69 27.64
N THR A 193 -18.22 -14.84 28.92
CA THR A 193 -19.56 -14.72 29.49
C THR A 193 -19.72 -13.71 30.62
N ASP A 194 -18.61 -13.12 31.09
CA ASP A 194 -18.62 -12.21 32.24
C ASP A 194 -19.43 -10.93 31.99
N PHE A 195 -19.42 -10.39 30.79
CA PHE A 195 -20.27 -9.32 30.32
C PHE A 195 -20.36 -9.36 28.77
N PRO A 196 -21.50 -8.95 28.18
CA PRO A 196 -21.62 -8.97 26.74
C PRO A 196 -20.66 -7.96 26.06
N VAL A 197 -19.96 -8.43 25.04
CA VAL A 197 -19.11 -7.62 24.18
C VAL A 197 -19.62 -7.72 22.75
N THR A 198 -19.79 -6.58 22.11
CA THR A 198 -20.16 -6.49 20.69
C THR A 198 -19.07 -5.79 19.91
N MET A 199 -18.93 -6.15 18.66
CA MET A 199 -17.95 -5.58 17.74
C MET A 199 -18.65 -4.97 16.54
N GLU A 200 -18.21 -3.77 16.17
CA GLU A 200 -18.42 -3.17 14.86
C GLU A 200 -17.08 -3.16 14.16
N VAL A 201 -17.06 -3.70 12.95
CA VAL A 201 -15.87 -3.73 12.10
C VAL A 201 -16.26 -3.38 10.68
N THR A 202 -15.53 -2.45 10.06
CA THR A 202 -15.70 -2.05 8.66
C THR A 202 -14.34 -1.94 7.99
N PRO A 203 -14.23 -2.30 6.71
CA PRO A 203 -12.99 -2.12 5.98
C PRO A 203 -12.72 -0.63 5.78
N ARG A 204 -11.46 -0.26 5.86
CA ARG A 204 -11.00 1.12 5.67
C ARG A 204 -9.71 1.17 4.86
N GLN A 205 -9.59 2.26 4.14
CA GLN A 205 -8.32 2.69 3.57
C GLN A 205 -7.89 4.01 4.20
N ARG A 206 -6.60 4.33 4.08
CA ARG A 206 -6.05 5.61 4.50
C ARG A 206 -5.08 6.14 3.45
N ILE A 207 -5.38 7.36 2.97
CA ILE A 207 -4.53 8.12 2.08
C ILE A 207 -4.04 9.34 2.87
N GLY A 208 -2.75 9.43 3.11
CA GLY A 208 -2.22 10.45 4.01
C GLY A 208 -2.66 10.24 5.47
N GLU A 209 -3.36 11.21 6.08
CA GLU A 209 -3.73 11.16 7.51
C GLU A 209 -5.20 10.75 7.75
N THR A 210 -6.04 10.77 6.73
CA THR A 210 -7.50 10.59 6.89
C THR A 210 -7.93 9.19 6.50
N PRO A 211 -8.46 8.36 7.44
CA PRO A 211 -9.05 7.07 7.10
C PRO A 211 -10.48 7.23 6.59
N GLU A 212 -10.83 6.44 5.58
CA GLU A 212 -12.15 6.42 4.94
C GLU A 212 -12.72 5.00 4.92
N ASP A 213 -14.05 4.87 5.01
CA ASP A 213 -14.73 3.58 4.89
C ASP A 213 -14.74 3.16 3.40
N ILE A 214 -14.51 1.89 3.14
CA ILE A 214 -14.59 1.25 1.83
C ILE A 214 -15.52 0.03 1.91
N ASP A 215 -16.03 -0.44 0.78
CA ASP A 215 -16.95 -1.59 0.77
C ASP A 215 -16.25 -2.92 1.04
N PHE A 216 -15.00 -3.06 0.59
CA PHE A 216 -14.17 -4.26 0.78
C PHE A 216 -12.68 -3.89 0.76
N ILE A 217 -11.82 -4.78 1.26
CA ILE A 217 -10.37 -4.63 1.14
C ILE A 217 -9.94 -5.18 -0.23
N PRO A 218 -9.35 -4.36 -1.12
CA PRO A 218 -8.93 -4.79 -2.44
C PRO A 218 -7.68 -5.69 -2.36
N VAL A 219 -7.83 -6.97 -2.70
CA VAL A 219 -6.75 -7.97 -2.57
C VAL A 219 -5.62 -7.79 -3.58
N ASP A 220 -5.83 -7.06 -4.65
CA ASP A 220 -4.86 -6.74 -5.68
C ASP A 220 -3.90 -5.60 -5.30
N THR A 221 -4.33 -4.70 -4.42
CA THR A 221 -3.52 -3.55 -3.97
C THR A 221 -3.16 -3.58 -2.49
N ALA A 222 -3.96 -4.22 -1.61
CA ALA A 222 -3.68 -4.27 -0.18
C ALA A 222 -2.27 -4.83 0.11
N GLY A 223 -1.45 -4.06 0.84
CA GLY A 223 -0.06 -4.38 1.14
C GLY A 223 0.92 -4.20 -0.03
N ALA A 224 0.52 -3.51 -1.11
CA ALA A 224 1.45 -3.04 -2.13
C ALA A 224 2.28 -1.86 -1.60
N GLU A 225 3.42 -1.60 -2.25
CA GLU A 225 4.25 -0.42 -1.93
C GLU A 225 3.65 0.82 -2.64
N ASP A 226 2.55 1.33 -2.11
CA ASP A 226 1.88 2.55 -2.56
C ASP A 226 1.56 3.47 -1.37
N ASP A 227 1.00 4.65 -1.65
CA ASP A 227 0.63 5.63 -0.63
C ASP A 227 -0.73 5.32 0.05
N VAL A 228 -1.34 4.18 -0.27
CA VAL A 228 -2.65 3.76 0.26
C VAL A 228 -2.46 2.64 1.26
N GLU A 229 -2.83 2.88 2.50
CA GLU A 229 -2.82 1.86 3.55
C GLU A 229 -4.20 1.26 3.73
N HIS A 230 -4.28 -0.06 3.90
CA HIS A 230 -5.52 -0.80 4.14
C HIS A 230 -5.61 -1.29 5.58
N GLY A 231 -6.80 -1.21 6.13
CA GLY A 231 -7.05 -1.58 7.51
C GLY A 231 -8.54 -1.72 7.80
N ILE A 232 -8.87 -1.65 9.07
CA ILE A 232 -10.26 -1.73 9.54
C ILE A 232 -10.55 -0.63 10.56
N PHE A 233 -11.78 -0.13 10.54
CA PHE A 233 -12.38 0.44 11.72
C PHE A 233 -12.76 -0.69 12.66
N LEU A 234 -12.44 -0.53 13.94
CA LEU A 234 -12.78 -1.52 14.96
C LEU A 234 -13.32 -0.82 16.21
N ARG A 235 -14.55 -1.15 16.61
CA ARG A 235 -15.15 -0.65 17.84
C ARG A 235 -15.71 -1.79 18.66
N LEU A 236 -15.25 -1.88 19.92
CA LEU A 236 -15.78 -2.81 20.91
C LEU A 236 -16.68 -2.07 21.88
N THR A 237 -17.89 -2.53 22.06
CA THR A 237 -18.86 -2.03 23.03
C THR A 237 -19.14 -3.12 24.06
N HIS A 238 -19.16 -2.76 25.32
CA HIS A 238 -19.39 -3.71 26.41
C HIS A 238 -20.32 -3.12 27.46
N ASN A 239 -20.91 -4.01 28.25
CA ASN A 239 -21.63 -3.66 29.46
C ASN A 239 -20.96 -4.38 30.64
N ASN A 240 -20.03 -3.70 31.31
CA ASN A 240 -19.35 -4.23 32.50
C ASN A 240 -20.09 -3.79 33.77
N PRO A 241 -20.85 -4.69 34.42
CA PRO A 241 -21.65 -4.35 35.61
C PRO A 241 -20.82 -4.31 36.92
N GLY A 242 -19.53 -4.63 36.81
CA GLY A 242 -18.61 -4.72 37.98
C GLY A 242 -17.62 -3.58 38.07
N ALA A 243 -16.55 -3.79 38.82
CA ALA A 243 -15.43 -2.87 38.89
C ALA A 243 -14.65 -2.82 37.56
N ASP A 244 -13.81 -1.79 37.42
CA ASP A 244 -12.87 -1.71 36.31
C ASP A 244 -12.01 -2.99 36.23
N ARG A 245 -11.82 -3.50 35.01
CA ARG A 245 -11.06 -4.73 34.74
C ARG A 245 -9.98 -4.48 33.72
N GLU A 246 -8.87 -5.17 33.90
CA GLU A 246 -7.83 -5.30 32.90
C GLU A 246 -7.83 -6.76 32.39
N LEU A 247 -8.06 -6.96 31.11
CA LEU A 247 -8.13 -8.28 30.48
C LEU A 247 -7.07 -8.37 29.39
N PHE A 248 -6.46 -9.53 29.23
CA PHE A 248 -5.55 -9.80 28.14
C PHE A 248 -6.37 -10.03 26.87
N MET A 249 -6.18 -9.14 25.88
CA MET A 249 -6.88 -9.20 24.60
C MET A 249 -5.95 -9.78 23.53
N GLN A 250 -6.54 -10.63 22.69
CA GLN A 250 -5.90 -11.15 21.48
C GLN A 250 -6.82 -10.86 20.30
N ILE A 251 -6.22 -10.41 19.19
CA ILE A 251 -6.92 -10.19 17.91
C ILE A 251 -6.39 -11.22 16.93
N ALA A 252 -7.23 -12.14 16.54
CA ALA A 252 -6.91 -13.16 15.54
C ALA A 252 -7.66 -12.89 14.24
N LEU A 253 -6.99 -13.10 13.12
CA LEU A 253 -7.54 -12.97 11.79
C LEU A 253 -7.57 -14.34 11.14
N THR A 254 -8.72 -14.70 10.54
CA THR A 254 -8.85 -15.91 9.73
C THR A 254 -9.16 -15.49 8.29
N PHE A 255 -8.26 -15.79 7.38
CA PHE A 255 -8.38 -15.50 5.96
C PHE A 255 -9.37 -16.44 5.28
N PRO A 256 -9.90 -16.08 4.10
CA PRO A 256 -10.87 -16.90 3.37
C PRO A 256 -10.38 -18.32 3.02
N ASP A 257 -9.07 -18.52 2.86
CA ASP A 257 -8.43 -19.82 2.62
C ASP A 257 -8.23 -20.65 3.90
N GLY A 258 -8.65 -20.12 5.06
CA GLY A 258 -8.50 -20.73 6.38
C GLY A 258 -7.15 -20.45 7.04
N PHE A 259 -6.27 -19.67 6.42
CA PHE A 259 -5.05 -19.22 7.07
C PHE A 259 -5.38 -18.34 8.28
N LYS A 260 -4.70 -18.61 9.41
CA LYS A 260 -4.93 -17.87 10.66
C LYS A 260 -3.69 -17.11 11.09
N TYR A 261 -3.90 -15.88 11.51
CA TYR A 261 -2.85 -14.96 11.94
C TYR A 261 -3.22 -14.26 13.23
N LEU A 262 -2.35 -14.33 14.25
CA LEU A 262 -2.53 -13.56 15.47
C LEU A 262 -1.91 -12.16 15.28
N TYR A 263 -2.77 -11.20 15.00
CA TYR A 263 -2.35 -9.86 14.64
C TYR A 263 -1.91 -9.02 15.84
N GLY A 264 -2.64 -9.07 16.96
CA GLY A 264 -2.34 -8.25 18.13
C GLY A 264 -2.60 -8.95 19.45
N THR A 265 -1.79 -8.59 20.45
CA THR A 265 -1.99 -9.02 21.84
C THR A 265 -1.67 -7.85 22.78
N GLY A 266 -2.39 -7.78 23.89
CA GLY A 266 -2.12 -6.78 24.92
C GLY A 266 -3.21 -6.66 25.95
N ASN A 267 -2.92 -5.96 27.03
CA ASN A 267 -3.89 -5.70 28.07
C ASN A 267 -4.81 -4.55 27.67
N VAL A 268 -6.11 -4.72 27.94
CA VAL A 268 -7.17 -3.75 27.68
C VAL A 268 -7.97 -3.51 28.93
N SER A 269 -8.13 -2.24 29.30
CA SER A 269 -8.93 -1.84 30.44
C SER A 269 -10.39 -1.63 30.05
N PHE A 270 -11.30 -2.31 30.76
CA PHE A 270 -12.74 -2.15 30.66
C PHE A 270 -13.25 -1.46 31.92
N ALA A 271 -13.66 -0.21 31.80
CA ALA A 271 -14.19 0.54 32.92
C ALA A 271 -15.60 0.03 33.29
N ASN A 272 -15.96 0.18 34.57
CA ASN A 272 -17.32 -0.10 35.02
C ASN A 272 -18.37 0.75 34.30
N GLY A 273 -19.52 0.17 33.97
CA GLY A 273 -20.71 0.79 33.42
C GLY A 273 -21.05 0.38 32.00
N GLU A 274 -22.25 0.76 31.60
CA GLU A 274 -22.81 0.52 30.28
C GLU A 274 -22.24 1.47 29.23
N GLY A 275 -22.18 1.02 27.98
CA GLY A 275 -21.80 1.82 26.82
C GLY A 275 -20.32 2.22 26.78
N ARG A 276 -19.51 1.66 27.66
CA ARG A 276 -18.06 1.82 27.56
C ARG A 276 -17.56 1.11 26.32
N TRP A 277 -16.68 1.75 25.57
CA TRP A 277 -16.18 1.23 24.31
C TRP A 277 -14.69 1.49 24.11
N ARG A 278 -14.08 0.67 23.31
CA ARG A 278 -12.75 0.89 22.77
C ARG A 278 -12.85 1.01 21.27
N LYS A 279 -12.23 2.05 20.72
CA LYS A 279 -12.36 2.41 19.33
C LYS A 279 -10.97 2.59 18.72
N TRP A 280 -10.76 2.00 17.56
CA TRP A 280 -9.66 2.28 16.67
C TRP A 280 -10.26 2.82 15.37
N GLU A 281 -9.97 4.09 15.07
CA GLU A 281 -10.45 4.74 13.83
C GLU A 281 -9.82 4.09 12.60
N PHE A 282 -8.58 3.65 12.73
CA PHE A 282 -7.87 2.89 11.71
C PHE A 282 -6.94 1.88 12.38
N TYR A 283 -7.29 0.62 12.26
CA TYR A 283 -6.44 -0.49 12.69
C TYR A 283 -5.72 -1.01 11.45
N ASN A 284 -4.48 -0.54 11.25
CA ASN A 284 -3.71 -0.78 10.05
C ASN A 284 -3.37 -2.27 9.89
N LEU A 285 -3.74 -2.87 8.78
CA LEU A 285 -3.43 -4.26 8.42
C LEU A 285 -2.38 -4.36 7.28
N ASP A 286 -1.97 -3.24 6.73
CA ASP A 286 -1.18 -3.20 5.50
C ASP A 286 0.17 -3.88 5.63
N ALA A 287 0.87 -3.65 6.76
CA ALA A 287 2.13 -4.35 7.04
C ALA A 287 1.98 -5.89 7.06
N MET A 288 0.82 -6.40 7.48
CA MET A 288 0.50 -7.83 7.43
C MET A 288 0.22 -8.27 5.99
N PHE A 289 -0.57 -7.52 5.23
CA PHE A 289 -0.82 -7.82 3.83
C PHE A 289 0.48 -7.79 3.00
N ALA A 290 1.32 -6.78 3.19
CA ALA A 290 2.64 -6.70 2.56
C ALA A 290 3.51 -7.91 2.92
N HIS A 291 3.49 -8.33 4.19
CA HIS A 291 4.20 -9.52 4.62
C HIS A 291 3.66 -10.79 3.93
N LEU A 292 2.36 -10.96 3.87
CA LEU A 292 1.73 -12.13 3.20
C LEU A 292 2.03 -12.16 1.70
N ARG A 293 2.06 -11.01 1.01
CA ARG A 293 2.43 -10.91 -0.40
C ARG A 293 3.85 -11.38 -0.72
N ASN A 294 4.77 -11.36 0.23
CA ASN A 294 6.10 -11.94 0.05
C ASN A 294 6.07 -13.47 -0.10
N TYR A 295 4.97 -14.11 0.32
CA TYR A 295 4.82 -15.57 0.33
C TYR A 295 3.67 -16.05 -0.55
N GLN A 296 2.69 -15.18 -0.82
CA GLN A 296 1.52 -15.45 -1.66
C GLN A 296 1.44 -14.37 -2.74
N GLU A 297 1.47 -14.76 -3.99
CA GLU A 297 1.40 -13.82 -5.11
C GLU A 297 0.09 -13.01 -5.12
N VAL A 298 -1.00 -13.65 -4.66
CA VAL A 298 -2.34 -13.05 -4.60
C VAL A 298 -2.97 -13.34 -3.23
N LEU A 299 -3.51 -12.33 -2.57
CA LEU A 299 -4.28 -12.52 -1.35
C LEU A 299 -5.64 -13.17 -1.68
N PRO A 300 -6.19 -14.03 -0.78
CA PRO A 300 -7.43 -14.73 -1.05
C PRO A 300 -8.64 -13.79 -0.98
N THR A 301 -9.61 -13.99 -1.89
CA THR A 301 -10.90 -13.29 -1.87
C THR A 301 -11.91 -13.99 -0.96
N GLY A 302 -12.82 -13.25 -0.34
CA GLY A 302 -13.86 -13.75 0.55
C GLY A 302 -13.91 -12.98 1.87
N ASN A 303 -14.35 -13.64 2.93
CA ASN A 303 -14.50 -13.01 4.23
C ASN A 303 -13.25 -13.22 5.11
N LEU A 304 -12.60 -12.11 5.48
CA LEU A 304 -11.65 -12.06 6.57
C LEU A 304 -12.41 -12.01 7.89
N VAL A 305 -12.26 -13.04 8.72
CA VAL A 305 -12.88 -13.07 10.05
C VAL A 305 -11.95 -12.44 11.06
N VAL A 306 -12.48 -11.54 11.87
CA VAL A 306 -11.78 -10.86 12.97
C VAL A 306 -12.34 -11.38 14.28
N ASP A 307 -11.56 -12.12 15.04
CA ASP A 307 -11.92 -12.67 16.33
C ASP A 307 -11.23 -11.93 17.47
N ILE A 308 -11.99 -11.52 18.45
CA ILE A 308 -11.48 -10.91 19.68
C ILE A 308 -11.61 -11.90 20.82
N TYR A 309 -10.48 -12.24 21.41
CA TYR A 309 -10.41 -13.05 22.62
C TYR A 309 -10.07 -12.16 23.81
N LEU A 310 -10.75 -12.41 24.92
CA LEU A 310 -10.47 -11.81 26.22
C LEU A 310 -10.13 -12.92 27.22
N ASN A 311 -8.93 -12.87 27.78
CA ASN A 311 -8.40 -13.94 28.62
C ASN A 311 -8.56 -15.34 28.02
N GLY A 312 -8.26 -15.49 26.72
CA GLY A 312 -8.34 -16.76 26.01
C GLY A 312 -9.77 -17.22 25.65
N GLN A 313 -10.79 -16.44 25.98
CA GLN A 313 -12.18 -16.74 25.68
C GLN A 313 -12.67 -15.87 24.51
N LEU A 314 -13.41 -16.47 23.57
CA LEU A 314 -13.97 -15.74 22.43
C LEU A 314 -15.03 -14.74 22.90
N ALA A 315 -14.74 -13.45 22.79
CA ALA A 315 -15.64 -12.38 23.23
C ALA A 315 -16.60 -11.93 22.13
N CYS A 316 -16.10 -11.74 20.92
CA CYS A 316 -16.91 -11.39 19.75
C CYS A 316 -16.15 -11.71 18.45
N SER A 317 -16.91 -11.80 17.36
CA SER A 317 -16.41 -12.06 16.02
C SER A 317 -17.10 -11.14 15.02
N GLY A 318 -16.37 -10.71 14.00
CA GLY A 318 -16.89 -9.92 12.90
C GLY A 318 -16.20 -10.28 11.59
N THR A 319 -16.75 -9.81 10.49
CA THR A 319 -16.22 -10.12 9.16
C THR A 319 -16.02 -8.86 8.34
N VAL A 320 -14.96 -8.88 7.54
CA VAL A 320 -14.65 -7.85 6.54
C VAL A 320 -14.52 -8.55 5.19
N HIS A 321 -15.13 -7.99 4.17
CA HIS A 321 -15.01 -8.57 2.83
C HIS A 321 -13.67 -8.20 2.19
N MET A 322 -13.08 -9.16 1.47
CA MET A 322 -11.86 -8.99 0.67
C MET A 322 -12.18 -9.44 -0.76
N ASP A 323 -11.93 -8.60 -1.75
CA ASP A 323 -12.22 -8.94 -3.16
C ASP A 323 -11.22 -8.24 -4.09
N VAL A 324 -11.24 -8.62 -5.36
CA VAL A 324 -10.53 -7.91 -6.42
C VAL A 324 -11.34 -6.68 -6.79
N ALA A 325 -10.68 -5.52 -6.87
CA ALA A 325 -11.34 -4.32 -7.33
C ALA A 325 -11.93 -4.54 -8.73
N ALA A 326 -13.20 -4.21 -8.91
CA ALA A 326 -13.80 -4.24 -10.24
C ALA A 326 -13.02 -3.28 -11.16
N PRO A 327 -12.86 -3.61 -12.45
CA PRO A 327 -12.17 -2.72 -13.37
C PRO A 327 -12.83 -1.34 -13.40
N LEU A 328 -12.04 -0.30 -13.18
CA LEU A 328 -12.53 1.07 -13.27
C LEU A 328 -12.97 1.36 -14.70
N THR A 329 -14.21 1.83 -14.91
CA THR A 329 -14.79 2.00 -16.24
C THR A 329 -15.45 3.37 -16.40
N ILE A 330 -14.92 4.20 -17.30
CA ILE A 330 -15.60 5.43 -17.74
C ILE A 330 -16.77 5.07 -18.66
N THR A 331 -18.01 5.26 -18.19
CA THR A 331 -19.23 4.93 -18.94
C THR A 331 -19.55 5.97 -20.00
N GLY A 332 -19.30 7.25 -19.71
CA GLY A 332 -19.59 8.30 -20.66
C GLY A 332 -19.03 9.67 -20.32
N ILE A 333 -18.96 10.51 -21.35
CA ILE A 333 -18.72 11.94 -21.24
C ILE A 333 -19.77 12.61 -22.12
N ALA A 334 -20.65 13.41 -21.50
CA ALA A 334 -21.79 14.00 -22.19
C ALA A 334 -21.78 15.53 -22.07
N PRO A 335 -21.93 16.29 -23.19
CA PRO A 335 -22.07 17.73 -23.15
C PRO A 335 -23.39 18.11 -22.46
N GLN A 336 -23.37 19.16 -21.64
CA GLN A 336 -24.52 19.62 -20.89
C GLN A 336 -25.28 20.78 -21.58
N GLY A 337 -24.77 21.23 -22.74
CA GLY A 337 -25.37 22.32 -23.50
C GLY A 337 -24.99 23.72 -23.02
N ASP A 338 -24.23 23.83 -21.96
CA ASP A 338 -23.75 25.05 -21.34
C ASP A 338 -22.21 25.19 -21.34
N GLY A 339 -21.55 24.46 -22.23
CA GLY A 339 -20.08 24.42 -22.31
C GLY A 339 -19.41 23.51 -21.29
N THR A 340 -20.18 22.87 -20.41
CA THR A 340 -19.66 21.90 -19.46
C THR A 340 -19.92 20.47 -19.92
N TYR A 341 -19.19 19.52 -19.35
CA TYR A 341 -19.25 18.11 -19.69
C TYR A 341 -19.46 17.27 -18.44
N LEU A 342 -20.39 16.34 -18.46
CA LEU A 342 -20.59 15.38 -17.38
C LEU A 342 -19.80 14.09 -17.70
N LEU A 343 -18.74 13.87 -16.96
CA LEU A 343 -18.05 12.58 -16.90
C LEU A 343 -18.84 11.65 -15.98
N SER A 344 -19.01 10.38 -16.39
CA SER A 344 -19.67 9.35 -15.57
C SER A 344 -18.88 8.05 -15.64
N TRP A 345 -18.90 7.28 -14.55
CA TRP A 345 -18.21 5.99 -14.45
C TRP A 345 -18.99 5.00 -13.59
N GLU A 346 -18.59 3.74 -13.65
CA GLU A 346 -19.09 2.69 -12.76
C GLU A 346 -18.32 2.72 -11.45
N ASP A 347 -19.05 2.63 -10.33
CA ASP A 347 -18.45 2.47 -9.01
C ASP A 347 -17.80 1.09 -8.91
N ASN A 348 -16.51 1.05 -8.59
CA ASN A 348 -15.77 -0.18 -8.37
C ASN A 348 -15.52 -0.47 -6.86
N GLY A 349 -16.12 0.32 -5.97
CA GLY A 349 -15.98 0.20 -4.53
C GLY A 349 -14.65 0.75 -3.97
N CYS A 350 -13.81 1.35 -4.81
CA CYS A 350 -12.52 1.91 -4.45
C CYS A 350 -12.47 3.45 -4.52
N GLY A 351 -13.58 4.14 -4.26
CA GLY A 351 -13.57 5.60 -4.08
C GLY A 351 -12.72 6.04 -2.88
N PRO A 352 -12.33 7.31 -2.73
CA PRO A 352 -12.67 8.41 -3.63
C PRO A 352 -11.90 8.39 -4.96
N TYR A 353 -12.45 9.11 -5.94
CA TYR A 353 -11.91 9.16 -7.29
C TYR A 353 -11.25 10.49 -7.59
N THR A 354 -10.16 10.46 -8.36
CA THR A 354 -9.52 11.65 -8.91
C THR A 354 -9.63 11.64 -10.43
N VAL A 355 -10.01 12.76 -11.01
CA VAL A 355 -10.14 12.93 -12.46
C VAL A 355 -9.04 13.83 -12.96
N TYR A 356 -8.21 13.28 -13.83
CA TYR A 356 -7.17 14.01 -14.56
C TYR A 356 -7.62 14.19 -16.02
N TYR A 357 -7.05 15.19 -16.69
CA TYR A 357 -7.17 15.34 -18.13
C TYR A 357 -5.93 16.02 -18.70
N HIS A 358 -5.61 15.73 -19.95
CA HIS A 358 -4.56 16.44 -20.69
C HIS A 358 -4.89 16.44 -22.19
N GLU A 359 -4.34 17.40 -22.93
CA GLU A 359 -4.60 17.52 -24.36
C GLU A 359 -4.03 16.33 -25.10
N ARG A 360 -4.82 15.83 -26.05
CA ARG A 360 -4.47 14.69 -26.90
C ARG A 360 -3.82 15.18 -28.19
N PHE A 361 -2.59 14.78 -28.43
CA PHE A 361 -1.83 15.06 -29.65
C PHE A 361 -1.57 13.80 -30.47
N SER A 362 -1.72 12.62 -29.88
CA SER A 362 -1.46 11.32 -30.48
C SER A 362 -2.46 10.24 -30.01
N ASP A 363 -2.19 8.99 -30.33
CA ASP A 363 -2.94 7.84 -29.81
C ASP A 363 -2.27 7.21 -28.57
N ASP A 364 -1.24 7.84 -28.01
CA ASP A 364 -0.52 7.39 -26.81
C ASP A 364 -0.72 8.41 -25.68
N ALA A 365 -1.61 8.06 -24.73
CA ALA A 365 -1.96 8.92 -23.60
C ALA A 365 -0.76 9.23 -22.69
N GLU A 366 0.13 8.26 -22.48
CA GLU A 366 1.29 8.46 -21.61
C GLU A 366 2.39 9.32 -22.29
N ALA A 367 2.55 9.20 -23.60
CA ALA A 367 3.41 10.07 -24.36
C ALA A 367 2.88 11.51 -24.37
N ASP A 368 1.57 11.68 -24.61
CA ASP A 368 0.93 13.00 -24.61
C ASP A 368 0.97 13.65 -23.21
N ARG A 369 0.82 12.87 -22.14
CA ARG A 369 0.94 13.37 -20.76
C ARG A 369 2.32 13.96 -20.45
N LYS A 370 3.37 13.48 -21.10
CA LYS A 370 4.77 13.93 -20.95
C LYS A 370 5.18 14.96 -21.99
N ASP A 371 4.29 15.31 -22.90
CA ASP A 371 4.57 16.33 -23.92
C ASP A 371 4.68 17.71 -23.28
N GLU A 372 5.71 18.46 -23.63
CA GLU A 372 5.97 19.82 -23.12
C GLU A 372 4.85 20.83 -23.40
N ARG A 373 3.94 20.50 -24.35
CA ARG A 373 2.74 21.28 -24.62
C ARG A 373 1.64 21.07 -23.59
N ASN A 374 1.69 19.97 -22.82
CA ASN A 374 0.79 19.71 -21.72
C ASN A 374 1.35 20.31 -20.44
N LEU A 375 0.80 21.45 -20.03
CA LEU A 375 1.17 22.12 -18.79
C LEU A 375 0.66 21.35 -17.55
N HIS A 376 1.38 21.46 -16.46
CA HIS A 376 1.35 20.59 -15.27
C HIS A 376 0.06 20.55 -14.43
N ARG A 377 -1.12 21.01 -14.89
CA ARG A 377 -2.32 21.04 -14.03
C ARG A 377 -3.58 20.50 -14.68
N TRP A 378 -3.74 19.20 -14.53
CA TRP A 378 -4.81 18.49 -15.21
C TRP A 378 -5.80 17.80 -14.27
N ILE A 379 -5.94 18.29 -13.03
CA ILE A 379 -6.92 17.75 -12.09
C ILE A 379 -8.23 18.51 -12.31
N SER A 380 -9.27 17.80 -12.75
CA SER A 380 -10.63 18.34 -12.87
C SER A 380 -11.43 18.16 -11.60
N GLY A 381 -11.14 17.13 -10.82
CA GLY A 381 -11.73 16.86 -9.51
C GLY A 381 -10.87 15.89 -8.72
N LYS A 382 -10.70 16.15 -7.44
CA LYS A 382 -9.96 15.33 -6.49
C LYS A 382 -10.88 14.87 -5.38
N ASP A 383 -10.62 13.68 -4.84
CA ASP A 383 -11.33 13.09 -3.70
C ASP A 383 -12.87 13.05 -3.91
N ASN A 384 -13.29 12.74 -5.14
CA ASN A 384 -14.70 12.70 -5.50
C ASN A 384 -15.34 11.37 -5.06
N THR A 385 -16.33 11.44 -4.20
CA THR A 385 -17.09 10.27 -3.71
C THR A 385 -18.31 9.92 -4.59
N SER A 386 -18.61 10.73 -5.61
CA SER A 386 -19.69 10.47 -6.56
C SER A 386 -19.15 9.74 -7.77
N THR A 387 -20.02 9.05 -8.51
CA THR A 387 -19.71 8.38 -9.80
C THR A 387 -19.87 9.26 -11.02
N SER A 388 -19.85 10.57 -10.81
CA SER A 388 -19.88 11.57 -11.88
C SER A 388 -19.23 12.87 -11.46
N LEU A 389 -18.67 13.58 -12.43
CA LEU A 389 -18.04 14.89 -12.24
C LEU A 389 -18.42 15.83 -13.38
N ARG A 390 -18.81 17.06 -13.06
CA ARG A 390 -19.00 18.11 -14.04
C ARG A 390 -17.69 18.83 -14.33
N MET A 391 -17.14 18.61 -15.50
CA MET A 391 -15.92 19.24 -15.98
C MET A 391 -16.24 20.58 -16.64
N ARG A 392 -15.55 21.66 -16.23
CA ARG A 392 -15.77 23.01 -16.69
C ARG A 392 -14.59 23.61 -17.49
N ASN A 393 -13.45 22.96 -17.48
CA ASN A 393 -12.17 23.50 -17.95
C ASN A 393 -11.63 22.83 -19.22
N LEU A 394 -12.52 22.20 -20.00
CA LEU A 394 -12.17 21.68 -21.32
C LEU A 394 -12.34 22.78 -22.38
N VAL A 395 -11.27 23.06 -23.13
CA VAL A 395 -11.26 24.11 -24.14
C VAL A 395 -11.99 23.65 -25.42
N PRO A 396 -12.94 24.41 -25.94
CA PRO A 396 -13.62 24.07 -27.19
C PRO A 396 -12.67 23.90 -28.38
N GLY A 397 -12.92 22.88 -29.20
CA GLY A 397 -12.11 22.54 -30.37
C GLY A 397 -10.88 21.70 -30.09
N LYS A 398 -10.61 21.35 -28.85
CA LYS A 398 -9.49 20.49 -28.46
C LYS A 398 -9.93 19.04 -28.25
N SER A 399 -8.96 18.14 -28.23
CA SER A 399 -9.14 16.74 -27.90
C SER A 399 -8.37 16.41 -26.62
N TYR A 400 -8.93 15.57 -25.78
CA TYR A 400 -8.36 15.26 -24.47
C TYR A 400 -8.28 13.77 -24.22
N TRP A 401 -7.29 13.37 -23.46
CA TRP A 401 -7.30 12.17 -22.65
C TRP A 401 -7.88 12.51 -21.28
N ILE A 402 -8.89 11.78 -20.86
CA ILE A 402 -9.49 11.91 -19.53
C ILE A 402 -9.17 10.62 -18.79
N THR A 403 -8.49 10.73 -17.68
CA THR A 403 -8.08 9.62 -16.82
C THR A 403 -8.81 9.73 -15.49
N LEU A 404 -9.52 8.69 -15.14
CA LEU A 404 -10.10 8.47 -13.84
C LEU A 404 -9.15 7.56 -13.06
N GLU A 405 -8.84 7.91 -11.84
CA GLU A 405 -8.02 7.14 -10.91
C GLU A 405 -8.80 6.94 -9.62
N ASP A 406 -8.87 5.71 -9.14
CA ASP A 406 -9.46 5.40 -7.84
C ASP A 406 -8.40 5.49 -6.72
N SER A 407 -8.85 5.34 -5.47
CA SER A 407 -7.97 5.38 -4.31
C SER A 407 -6.99 4.21 -4.22
N ALA A 408 -7.23 3.13 -4.96
CA ALA A 408 -6.32 1.99 -5.07
C ALA A 408 -5.27 2.17 -6.18
N GLY A 409 -5.24 3.35 -6.85
CA GLY A 409 -4.32 3.63 -7.95
C GLY A 409 -4.72 2.98 -9.29
N THR A 410 -5.91 2.34 -9.37
CA THR A 410 -6.41 1.79 -10.63
C THR A 410 -6.86 2.93 -11.54
N THR A 411 -6.48 2.88 -12.81
CA THR A 411 -6.79 3.94 -13.76
C THR A 411 -7.63 3.46 -14.94
N ALA A 412 -8.55 4.33 -15.38
CA ALA A 412 -9.24 4.18 -16.64
C ALA A 412 -9.07 5.44 -17.48
N THR A 413 -8.61 5.31 -18.72
CA THR A 413 -8.34 6.45 -19.60
C THR A 413 -9.20 6.37 -20.84
N LYS A 414 -9.82 7.51 -21.23
CA LYS A 414 -10.68 7.61 -22.40
C LYS A 414 -10.38 8.89 -23.18
N ALA A 415 -10.24 8.75 -24.50
CA ALA A 415 -10.13 9.89 -25.41
C ALA A 415 -11.49 10.56 -25.61
N TYR A 416 -11.51 11.89 -25.62
CA TYR A 416 -12.71 12.65 -25.89
C TYR A 416 -12.39 13.90 -26.73
N ASN A 417 -13.22 14.19 -27.73
CA ASN A 417 -13.07 15.35 -28.59
C ASN A 417 -14.14 16.38 -28.25
N ILE A 418 -13.69 17.57 -27.90
CA ILE A 418 -14.57 18.72 -27.68
C ILE A 418 -14.92 19.32 -29.04
N GLY A 419 -16.20 19.53 -29.27
CA GLY A 419 -16.66 20.18 -30.51
C GLY A 419 -16.08 21.59 -30.65
N THR A 420 -15.92 22.04 -31.89
CA THR A 420 -15.49 23.41 -32.20
C THR A 420 -16.51 24.41 -31.68
N ALA A 421 -16.07 25.45 -30.96
CA ALA A 421 -16.95 26.52 -30.53
C ALA A 421 -17.62 27.22 -31.72
N VAL A 422 -18.88 27.54 -31.56
CA VAL A 422 -19.55 28.51 -32.43
C VAL A 422 -19.46 29.89 -31.82
N LYS A 423 -19.87 30.92 -32.56
CA LYS A 423 -19.93 32.28 -32.00
C LYS A 423 -21.09 32.36 -31.00
N SER A 424 -20.81 32.98 -29.85
CA SER A 424 -21.82 33.20 -28.80
C SER A 424 -22.96 34.11 -29.31
N ASP A 425 -24.17 33.86 -28.84
CA ASP A 425 -25.30 34.75 -29.02
C ASP A 425 -25.16 36.05 -28.20
N ILE A 426 -24.22 36.08 -27.24
CA ILE A 426 -23.81 37.24 -26.47
C ILE A 426 -22.39 37.60 -26.86
N PRO A 427 -22.19 38.34 -27.98
CA PRO A 427 -20.86 38.81 -28.34
C PRO A 427 -20.37 39.85 -27.34
N VAL A 428 -19.15 39.73 -26.90
CA VAL A 428 -18.51 40.59 -25.89
C VAL A 428 -17.30 41.27 -26.50
N THR A 429 -17.22 42.58 -26.36
CA THR A 429 -16.01 43.35 -26.60
C THR A 429 -15.20 43.36 -25.29
N ILE A 430 -13.95 42.96 -25.36
CA ILE A 430 -13.06 42.93 -24.19
C ILE A 430 -12.02 44.04 -24.33
N GLU A 431 -12.06 44.99 -23.43
CA GLU A 431 -10.95 45.93 -23.23
C GLU A 431 -10.08 45.41 -22.07
N ALA A 432 -8.80 45.17 -22.33
CA ALA A 432 -7.87 44.68 -21.35
C ALA A 432 -6.67 45.59 -21.24
N ASN A 433 -6.34 46.02 -20.02
CA ASN A 433 -5.15 46.81 -19.73
C ASN A 433 -4.30 46.06 -18.70
N LEU A 434 -3.02 45.85 -19.07
CA LEU A 434 -2.07 45.21 -18.17
C LEU A 434 -1.82 46.06 -16.93
N GLN A 435 -1.74 45.43 -15.79
CA GLN A 435 -1.54 46.06 -14.48
C GLN A 435 -0.55 45.30 -13.61
N HIS A 436 0.17 46.08 -12.80
CA HIS A 436 0.87 45.61 -11.62
C HIS A 436 0.22 46.21 -10.38
N GLU A 437 -0.18 45.41 -9.44
CA GLU A 437 -0.73 45.83 -8.16
C GLU A 437 0.34 45.67 -7.09
N GLN A 438 0.57 46.73 -6.32
CA GLN A 438 1.42 46.70 -5.14
C GLN A 438 0.81 47.59 -4.05
N ASP A 439 0.64 47.01 -2.86
CA ASP A 439 0.10 47.69 -1.67
C ASP A 439 -1.25 48.41 -1.93
N GLY A 440 -2.12 47.81 -2.77
CA GLY A 440 -3.41 48.36 -3.15
C GLY A 440 -3.31 49.50 -4.20
N THR A 441 -2.15 49.69 -4.82
CA THR A 441 -1.96 50.67 -5.89
C THR A 441 -1.78 49.95 -7.21
N TYR A 442 -2.56 50.31 -8.24
CA TYR A 442 -2.51 49.74 -9.58
C TYR A 442 -1.68 50.62 -10.51
N GLU A 443 -0.64 50.07 -11.14
CA GLU A 443 0.12 50.72 -12.17
C GLU A 443 -0.17 50.05 -13.53
N GLY A 444 -0.60 50.85 -14.50
CA GLY A 444 -0.85 50.37 -15.87
C GLY A 444 0.45 50.09 -16.59
N LEU A 445 0.51 48.92 -17.25
CA LEU A 445 1.68 48.46 -18.03
C LEU A 445 1.32 48.41 -19.52
N MET A 446 2.30 48.61 -20.40
CA MET A 446 2.14 48.40 -21.85
C MET A 446 2.41 46.96 -22.27
N PHE A 447 3.25 46.27 -21.51
CA PHE A 447 3.67 44.89 -21.73
C PHE A 447 4.16 44.30 -20.41
N PHE A 448 4.19 42.98 -20.33
CA PHE A 448 4.89 42.29 -19.24
C PHE A 448 6.37 42.05 -19.65
N SER A 449 7.29 42.23 -18.70
CA SER A 449 8.69 41.84 -18.88
C SER A 449 8.92 40.43 -18.36
N SER A 450 9.37 39.52 -19.21
CA SER A 450 9.69 38.13 -18.80
C SER A 450 10.76 38.12 -17.72
N ALA A 451 11.74 39.00 -17.78
CA ALA A 451 12.78 39.13 -16.77
C ALA A 451 12.22 39.58 -15.40
N ALA A 452 11.24 40.49 -15.38
CA ALA A 452 10.58 40.93 -14.15
C ALA A 452 9.71 39.82 -13.56
N LEU A 453 8.96 39.12 -14.39
CA LEU A 453 8.07 38.02 -13.96
C LEU A 453 8.82 36.76 -13.51
N SER A 454 10.08 36.57 -13.91
CA SER A 454 10.93 35.44 -13.51
C SER A 454 11.67 35.67 -12.20
N GLN A 455 11.53 36.81 -11.56
CA GLN A 455 12.12 37.15 -10.27
C GLN A 455 11.05 37.06 -9.16
N GLU A 456 11.52 36.90 -7.94
CA GLU A 456 10.62 37.03 -6.76
C GLU A 456 10.12 38.48 -6.71
N TYR A 457 8.88 38.72 -7.08
CA TYR A 457 8.27 40.05 -7.14
C TYR A 457 7.36 40.30 -5.94
N THR A 458 7.21 41.58 -5.60
CA THR A 458 6.26 42.04 -4.59
C THR A 458 5.04 42.63 -5.29
N GLY A 459 3.86 42.14 -4.94
CA GLY A 459 2.61 42.56 -5.58
C GLY A 459 2.02 41.49 -6.49
N SER A 460 1.10 41.85 -7.35
CA SER A 460 0.35 40.97 -8.23
C SER A 460 0.32 41.51 -9.66
N TYR A 461 0.52 40.65 -10.63
CA TYR A 461 0.37 40.98 -12.06
C TYR A 461 -0.97 40.53 -12.59
N GLY A 462 -1.65 41.38 -13.33
CA GLY A 462 -2.99 41.06 -13.82
C GLY A 462 -3.49 41.99 -14.94
N LEU A 463 -4.78 41.91 -15.17
CA LEU A 463 -5.50 42.68 -16.18
C LEU A 463 -6.62 43.47 -15.50
N TYR A 464 -6.73 44.78 -15.83
CA TYR A 464 -8.04 45.42 -15.79
C TYR A 464 -8.84 44.90 -16.97
N LEU A 465 -10.01 44.38 -16.76
CA LEU A 465 -10.92 43.85 -17.78
C LEU A 465 -12.23 44.61 -17.76
N ASP A 466 -12.61 45.16 -18.91
CA ASP A 466 -13.93 45.74 -19.15
C ASP A 466 -14.61 44.92 -20.27
N LEU A 467 -15.78 44.37 -19.95
CA LEU A 467 -16.60 43.60 -20.85
C LEU A 467 -17.83 44.39 -21.26
N ASP A 468 -17.86 44.77 -22.52
CA ASP A 468 -19.02 45.49 -23.08
C ASP A 468 -19.82 44.53 -24.00
N TYR A 469 -21.12 44.45 -23.75
CA TYR A 469 -22.06 43.63 -24.51
C TYR A 469 -23.42 44.31 -24.60
N ALA A 470 -24.24 43.87 -25.57
CA ALA A 470 -25.55 44.43 -25.77
C ALA A 470 -26.48 44.21 -24.56
N SER A 471 -27.33 45.18 -24.27
CA SER A 471 -28.31 45.07 -23.18
C SER A 471 -29.15 43.78 -23.28
N LEU A 472 -29.32 43.12 -22.16
CA LEU A 472 -30.07 41.88 -22.03
C LEU A 472 -31.50 42.15 -21.52
N ALA A 473 -32.39 41.16 -21.71
CA ALA A 473 -33.76 41.26 -21.20
C ALA A 473 -33.86 41.28 -19.66
N ALA A 474 -32.90 40.63 -18.99
CA ALA A 474 -32.78 40.59 -17.53
C ALA A 474 -31.36 40.19 -17.16
N ASP A 475 -30.97 40.43 -15.92
CA ASP A 475 -29.75 39.91 -15.35
C ASP A 475 -29.75 38.38 -15.39
N CYS A 476 -28.64 37.79 -15.72
CA CYS A 476 -28.49 36.33 -15.73
C CYS A 476 -27.05 35.92 -15.38
N SER A 477 -26.89 34.66 -14.99
CA SER A 477 -25.59 34.03 -14.75
C SER A 477 -25.39 32.90 -15.74
N LYS A 478 -24.24 32.86 -16.38
CA LYS A 478 -23.89 31.88 -17.42
C LYS A 478 -22.54 31.22 -17.12
N PRO A 479 -22.40 29.91 -17.30
CA PRO A 479 -21.10 29.26 -17.28
C PRO A 479 -20.16 29.90 -18.31
N ALA A 480 -18.97 30.26 -17.88
CA ALA A 480 -17.98 30.91 -18.72
C ALA A 480 -16.58 30.35 -18.46
N GLN A 481 -15.68 30.59 -19.40
CA GLN A 481 -14.29 30.17 -19.33
C GLN A 481 -13.38 31.30 -19.84
N TRP A 482 -12.33 31.59 -19.13
CA TRP A 482 -11.17 32.29 -19.65
C TRP A 482 -10.18 31.28 -20.22
N VAL A 483 -9.80 31.44 -21.46
CA VAL A 483 -8.83 30.59 -22.15
C VAL A 483 -7.63 31.44 -22.57
N ILE A 484 -6.44 31.02 -22.15
CA ILE A 484 -5.19 31.65 -22.57
C ILE A 484 -4.59 30.82 -23.69
N THR A 485 -4.14 31.51 -24.74
CA THR A 485 -3.37 30.95 -25.84
C THR A 485 -1.96 31.51 -25.82
N LEU A 486 -0.97 30.66 -25.63
CA LEU A 486 0.44 31.01 -25.59
C LEU A 486 0.98 31.35 -26.99
N PRO A 487 2.13 32.06 -27.10
CA PRO A 487 2.76 32.37 -28.37
C PRO A 487 3.08 31.16 -29.26
N ASN A 488 3.25 29.98 -28.68
CA ASN A 488 3.48 28.72 -29.39
C ASN A 488 2.19 28.02 -29.85
N GLY A 489 1.00 28.62 -29.59
CA GLY A 489 -0.33 28.09 -29.98
C GLY A 489 -0.93 27.11 -28.99
N VAL A 490 -0.29 26.83 -27.88
CA VAL A 490 -0.88 26.04 -26.78
C VAL A 490 -1.97 26.87 -26.10
N SER A 491 -3.15 26.30 -25.90
CA SER A 491 -4.29 26.96 -25.24
C SER A 491 -4.76 26.14 -24.07
N PHE A 492 -5.09 26.77 -22.96
CA PHE A 492 -5.64 26.12 -21.76
C PHE A 492 -6.73 26.98 -21.12
N CYS A 493 -7.65 26.34 -20.40
CA CYS A 493 -8.63 27.04 -19.60
C CYS A 493 -7.95 27.53 -18.30
N GLU A 494 -7.77 28.83 -18.21
CA GLU A 494 -7.19 29.47 -17.03
C GLU A 494 -8.18 29.43 -15.87
N TYR A 495 -9.44 29.83 -16.14
CA TYR A 495 -10.48 29.89 -15.11
C TYR A 495 -11.85 29.57 -15.69
N ALA A 496 -12.58 28.67 -15.02
CA ALA A 496 -13.98 28.35 -15.33
C ALA A 496 -14.90 28.84 -14.21
N PHE A 497 -15.86 29.68 -14.51
CA PHE A 497 -16.68 30.42 -13.55
C PHE A 497 -18.11 30.61 -14.03
N ASP A 498 -18.96 31.17 -13.21
CA ASP A 498 -20.28 31.62 -13.60
C ASP A 498 -20.23 33.15 -13.79
N LEU A 499 -20.32 33.62 -15.04
CA LEU A 499 -20.29 35.04 -15.41
C LEU A 499 -21.65 35.65 -15.14
N ASN A 500 -21.67 36.68 -14.31
CA ASN A 500 -22.85 37.49 -14.08
C ASN A 500 -22.97 38.56 -15.19
N LEU A 501 -24.01 38.45 -15.98
CA LEU A 501 -24.34 39.35 -17.06
C LEU A 501 -25.53 40.26 -16.63
N TYR A 502 -25.34 41.56 -16.68
CA TYR A 502 -26.34 42.55 -16.26
C TYR A 502 -27.18 43.04 -17.42
N ALA A 503 -28.46 43.29 -17.20
CA ALA A 503 -29.39 43.75 -18.23
C ALA A 503 -28.98 45.09 -18.86
N ALA A 504 -28.24 45.94 -18.11
CA ALA A 504 -27.71 47.19 -18.63
C ALA A 504 -26.60 47.05 -19.67
N GLY A 505 -25.98 45.86 -19.77
CA GLY A 505 -24.76 45.63 -20.53
C GLY A 505 -23.50 46.04 -19.75
N GLY A 506 -22.44 45.28 -19.95
CA GLY A 506 -21.14 45.55 -19.34
C GLY A 506 -20.95 45.03 -17.93
N THR A 507 -19.73 44.58 -17.69
CA THR A 507 -19.19 44.19 -16.38
C THR A 507 -17.68 44.37 -16.41
N TYR A 508 -17.05 44.56 -15.27
CA TYR A 508 -15.62 44.79 -15.21
C TYR A 508 -14.98 44.11 -14.01
N TRP A 509 -13.68 43.90 -14.10
CA TRP A 509 -12.80 43.53 -12.98
C TRP A 509 -11.70 44.59 -12.86
N ASP A 510 -11.57 45.18 -11.68
CA ASP A 510 -10.52 46.16 -11.42
C ASP A 510 -9.12 45.56 -11.51
N HIS A 511 -8.97 44.29 -11.11
CA HIS A 511 -7.75 43.54 -11.23
C HIS A 511 -8.05 42.03 -11.35
N TYR A 512 -7.83 41.47 -12.53
CA TYR A 512 -7.90 40.04 -12.79
C TYR A 512 -6.48 39.49 -12.71
N THR A 513 -6.12 38.84 -11.58
CA THR A 513 -4.75 38.35 -11.36
C THR A 513 -4.36 37.22 -12.30
N LEU A 514 -3.14 37.30 -12.83
CA LEU A 514 -2.50 36.29 -13.64
C LEU A 514 -1.34 35.60 -12.89
N ASP A 515 -1.13 35.87 -11.61
CA ASP A 515 0.01 35.38 -10.84
C ASP A 515 0.15 33.87 -10.92
N TRP A 516 -0.96 33.15 -10.80
CA TRP A 516 -0.97 31.70 -10.94
C TRP A 516 -0.50 31.22 -12.33
N VAL A 517 -0.91 31.89 -13.40
CA VAL A 517 -0.48 31.59 -14.78
C VAL A 517 1.03 31.83 -14.90
N ILE A 518 1.48 32.97 -14.37
CA ILE A 518 2.89 33.36 -14.40
C ILE A 518 3.75 32.36 -13.65
N GLU A 519 3.38 32.02 -12.40
CA GLU A 519 4.09 31.03 -11.59
C GLU A 519 4.16 29.67 -12.29
N THR A 520 3.06 29.22 -12.90
CA THR A 520 2.98 27.96 -13.62
C THR A 520 3.92 27.98 -14.83
N LEU A 521 3.82 29.01 -15.69
CA LEU A 521 4.65 29.09 -16.91
C LEU A 521 6.13 29.29 -16.60
N VAL A 522 6.47 30.08 -15.58
CA VAL A 522 7.85 30.23 -15.12
C VAL A 522 8.39 28.92 -14.55
N GLY A 523 7.57 28.17 -13.81
CA GLY A 523 7.93 26.85 -13.29
C GLY A 523 8.20 25.84 -14.40
N ASP A 524 7.36 25.81 -15.43
CA ASP A 524 7.45 24.84 -16.52
C ASP A 524 8.50 25.20 -17.58
N TYR A 525 8.63 26.48 -17.94
CA TYR A 525 9.55 26.96 -19.00
C TYR A 525 10.80 27.67 -18.49
N GLY A 526 10.93 27.85 -17.17
CA GLY A 526 12.05 28.62 -16.57
C GLY A 526 11.92 30.14 -16.71
N SER A 527 11.00 30.61 -17.56
CA SER A 527 10.63 32.02 -17.75
C SER A 527 9.32 32.09 -18.54
N MET A 528 8.63 33.23 -18.50
CA MET A 528 7.49 33.47 -19.36
C MET A 528 7.91 33.44 -20.85
N PRO A 529 7.28 32.63 -21.70
CA PRO A 529 7.52 32.65 -23.15
C PRO A 529 7.29 34.04 -23.76
N LEU A 530 8.17 34.47 -24.65
CA LEU A 530 8.07 35.80 -25.28
C LEU A 530 7.05 35.78 -26.43
N GLY A 531 6.28 36.85 -26.55
CA GLY A 531 5.34 37.04 -27.66
C GLY A 531 3.94 37.44 -27.21
N GLU A 532 2.99 37.33 -28.12
CA GLU A 532 1.58 37.65 -27.92
C GLU A 532 0.83 36.48 -27.31
N TYR A 533 0.08 36.77 -26.26
CA TYR A 533 -0.83 35.85 -25.56
C TYR A 533 -2.26 36.21 -25.94
N GLY A 534 -3.02 35.25 -26.51
CA GLY A 534 -4.46 35.39 -26.68
C GLY A 534 -5.18 35.18 -25.36
N PHE A 535 -6.22 35.95 -25.14
CA PHE A 535 -7.11 35.85 -23.97
C PHE A 535 -8.54 35.83 -24.44
N ASP A 536 -9.16 34.66 -24.43
CA ASP A 536 -10.47 34.40 -25.01
C ASP A 536 -11.51 34.14 -23.94
N LEU A 537 -12.71 34.75 -24.12
CA LEU A 537 -13.89 34.46 -23.31
C LEU A 537 -14.80 33.51 -24.06
N TYR A 538 -15.16 32.41 -23.41
CA TYR A 538 -16.21 31.52 -23.84
C TYR A 538 -17.39 31.61 -22.88
N ILE A 539 -18.61 31.72 -23.40
CA ILE A 539 -19.86 31.68 -22.63
C ILE A 539 -20.67 30.47 -23.11
N GLU A 540 -21.04 29.59 -22.20
CA GLU A 540 -21.75 28.33 -22.50
C GLU A 540 -21.01 27.50 -23.59
N GLY A 541 -19.66 27.51 -23.57
CA GLY A 541 -18.81 26.84 -24.54
C GLY A 541 -18.72 27.48 -25.92
N ASN A 542 -19.35 28.67 -26.11
CA ASN A 542 -19.31 29.43 -27.36
C ASN A 542 -18.38 30.64 -27.24
N HIS A 543 -17.62 30.92 -28.28
CA HIS A 543 -16.66 32.03 -28.30
C HIS A 543 -17.39 33.37 -28.26
N ALA A 544 -17.19 34.12 -27.20
CA ALA A 544 -17.88 35.39 -26.94
C ALA A 544 -17.03 36.61 -27.23
N GLY A 545 -15.74 36.61 -26.87
CA GLY A 545 -14.84 37.73 -27.06
C GLY A 545 -13.38 37.32 -27.02
N HIS A 546 -12.52 38.22 -27.52
CA HIS A 546 -11.07 38.03 -27.59
C HIS A 546 -10.35 39.32 -27.28
N THR A 547 -9.24 39.20 -26.57
CA THR A 547 -8.24 40.24 -26.41
C THR A 547 -6.85 39.60 -26.40
N ALA A 548 -5.77 40.41 -26.33
CA ALA A 548 -4.43 39.89 -26.26
C ALA A 548 -3.52 40.79 -25.42
N PHE A 549 -2.48 40.19 -24.87
CA PHE A 549 -1.41 40.92 -24.22
C PHE A 549 -0.04 40.41 -24.66
N THR A 550 1.03 41.19 -24.42
CA THR A 550 2.36 40.85 -24.91
C THR A 550 3.35 40.71 -23.76
N VAL A 551 4.20 39.68 -23.85
CA VAL A 551 5.38 39.48 -22.99
C VAL A 551 6.64 39.74 -23.83
N ILE A 552 7.51 40.59 -23.32
CA ILE A 552 8.81 40.92 -23.92
C ILE A 552 9.96 40.53 -22.98
N GLU A 553 11.22 40.70 -23.42
CA GLU A 553 12.39 40.43 -22.57
C GLU A 553 12.41 41.22 -21.27
#